data_a6d1f649119a6ddf04cc504d11125865
#
_entry.id   a6d1f649119a6ddf04cc504d11125865
#
_cell.length_a   1.000
_cell.length_b   1.000
_cell.length_c   1.000
_cell.angle_alpha   90.00
_cell.angle_beta   90.00
_cell.angle_gamma   90.00
#
_symmetry.space_group_name_H-M   'P 1'
#
loop_
_entity.id
_entity.type
_entity.pdbx_description
1 polymer ?
#
loop_
_entity_poly.entity_id
_entity_poly.type
_entity_poly.pdbx_seq_one_letter_code
_entity_poly.pdbx_strand_id
1 'polypeptide(L)'
;MIIPKNRMKGIHFCMDWRAVKFDWNRARAFLVTVEEGSLSAAARALGMSQPTLGRQVSALETELGVVLFERVGSGLELTPSGLELLEQVRSMGAAANRLSLAASGQSLELQGNVCISASEVHAAFWLPPIIAKLRQLQPKIHIELVATSQVSDLQRREADIAIRNFRPTQPELIAKKIKDSTARLYATPAYLQSIGPVNTAEDLRSADFISIDSTGMLLKGLNERGLDIEKDNFPILCESYLVHWQLVKEGLGIGIMPEDIGDDEPAVVRVLGDKVPLTFPIWLTTHRELHTSRRVRLVFDLLVEELEGQ
;
A
#
# COMPACT_ATOMS: atom_id res chain seq x y z
N MET A 1 -31.91 -1.72 26.62
CA MET A 1 -32.48 -0.37 26.47
C MET A 1 -33.02 -0.26 25.05
N ILE A 2 -34.35 -0.26 24.91
CA ILE A 2 -35.04 -0.27 23.61
C ILE A 2 -34.97 1.14 23.04
N ILE A 3 -34.36 1.29 21.89
CA ILE A 3 -34.25 2.58 21.17
C ILE A 3 -35.67 2.98 20.72
N PRO A 4 -36.20 4.16 21.08
CA PRO A 4 -37.54 4.56 20.69
C PRO A 4 -37.64 4.75 19.16
N LYS A 5 -38.73 4.19 18.57
CA LYS A 5 -39.05 4.17 17.13
C LYS A 5 -38.97 5.54 16.40
N ASN A 6 -38.91 6.64 17.10
CA ASN A 6 -38.96 7.99 16.51
C ASN A 6 -37.59 8.58 16.09
N ARG A 7 -36.47 7.90 16.36
CA ARG A 7 -35.11 8.35 15.96
C ARG A 7 -34.58 7.73 14.65
N MET A 8 -35.34 6.81 14.05
CA MET A 8 -34.95 6.16 12.77
C MET A 8 -35.55 6.82 11.51
N LYS A 9 -36.27 7.94 11.63
CA LYS A 9 -36.81 8.68 10.48
C LYS A 9 -35.76 9.60 9.84
N GLY A 10 -34.76 9.05 9.17
CA GLY A 10 -33.76 9.89 8.49
C GLY A 10 -32.72 9.16 7.67
N ILE A 11 -32.67 7.83 7.73
CA ILE A 11 -31.74 7.06 6.89
C ILE A 11 -32.58 6.28 5.86
N HIS A 12 -33.05 6.99 4.83
CA HIS A 12 -33.57 6.35 3.63
C HIS A 12 -32.41 5.97 2.72
N PHE A 13 -31.87 4.77 2.92
CA PHE A 13 -31.15 4.09 1.83
C PHE A 13 -32.20 3.69 0.79
N CYS A 14 -32.12 4.26 -0.42
CA CYS A 14 -32.91 3.84 -1.58
C CYS A 14 -32.42 2.48 -2.12
N MET A 15 -32.21 1.49 -1.25
CA MET A 15 -31.78 0.15 -1.65
C MET A 15 -33.03 -0.75 -1.64
N ASP A 16 -33.35 -1.34 -2.79
CA ASP A 16 -34.36 -2.38 -2.86
C ASP A 16 -33.77 -3.70 -2.35
N TRP A 17 -34.02 -3.98 -1.07
CA TRP A 17 -33.55 -5.21 -0.43
C TRP A 17 -34.07 -6.49 -1.08
N ARG A 18 -35.14 -6.42 -1.87
CA ARG A 18 -35.69 -7.56 -2.60
C ARG A 18 -34.87 -7.90 -3.84
N ALA A 19 -34.05 -6.98 -4.29
CA ALA A 19 -33.12 -7.19 -5.41
C ALA A 19 -31.87 -7.98 -5.00
N VAL A 20 -31.54 -8.02 -3.70
CA VAL A 20 -30.41 -8.81 -3.17
C VAL A 20 -30.85 -10.26 -3.00
N LYS A 21 -30.47 -11.12 -3.94
CA LYS A 21 -30.96 -12.52 -4.03
C LYS A 21 -29.88 -13.56 -3.71
N PHE A 22 -28.80 -13.19 -3.05
CA PHE A 22 -27.72 -14.13 -2.72
C PHE A 22 -27.39 -14.12 -1.21
N ASP A 23 -26.84 -15.25 -0.71
CA ASP A 23 -26.38 -15.40 0.67
C ASP A 23 -24.94 -14.88 0.80
N TRP A 24 -24.71 -13.98 1.78
CA TRP A 24 -23.39 -13.47 2.13
C TRP A 24 -22.35 -14.57 2.40
N ASN A 25 -22.73 -15.66 3.08
CA ASN A 25 -21.79 -16.75 3.36
C ASN A 25 -21.28 -17.43 2.08
N ARG A 26 -22.09 -17.46 1.03
CA ARG A 26 -21.71 -17.97 -0.29
C ARG A 26 -20.77 -17.03 -1.01
N ALA A 27 -21.04 -15.71 -0.94
CA ALA A 27 -20.11 -14.69 -1.44
C ALA A 27 -18.75 -14.74 -0.71
N ARG A 28 -18.77 -14.92 0.62
CA ARG A 28 -17.56 -15.14 1.43
C ARG A 28 -16.80 -16.39 1.01
N ALA A 29 -17.49 -17.50 0.73
CA ALA A 29 -16.88 -18.73 0.25
C ALA A 29 -16.17 -18.53 -1.09
N PHE A 30 -16.78 -17.80 -2.02
CA PHE A 30 -16.15 -17.39 -3.28
C PHE A 30 -14.90 -16.55 -3.03
N LEU A 31 -14.98 -15.46 -2.26
CA LEU A 31 -13.86 -14.57 -1.94
C LEU A 31 -12.67 -15.34 -1.37
N VAL A 32 -12.89 -16.13 -0.32
CA VAL A 32 -11.82 -16.90 0.33
C VAL A 32 -11.24 -17.97 -0.61
N THR A 33 -12.04 -18.53 -1.53
CA THR A 33 -11.51 -19.46 -2.56
C THR A 33 -10.53 -18.76 -3.51
N VAL A 34 -10.81 -17.52 -3.87
CA VAL A 34 -9.88 -16.72 -4.70
C VAL A 34 -8.60 -16.40 -3.94
N GLU A 35 -8.72 -15.93 -2.70
CA GLU A 35 -7.58 -15.52 -1.87
C GLU A 35 -6.66 -16.68 -1.53
N GLU A 36 -7.22 -17.84 -1.21
CA GLU A 36 -6.47 -19.05 -0.86
C GLU A 36 -6.00 -19.87 -2.08
N GLY A 37 -6.44 -19.49 -3.28
CA GLY A 37 -6.04 -20.12 -4.55
C GLY A 37 -6.59 -21.53 -4.78
N SER A 38 -7.34 -22.12 -3.83
CA SER A 38 -7.98 -23.43 -4.01
C SER A 38 -9.13 -23.67 -3.03
N LEU A 39 -10.12 -24.50 -3.46
CA LEU A 39 -11.23 -24.92 -2.60
C LEU A 39 -10.75 -25.65 -1.33
N SER A 40 -9.66 -26.41 -1.40
CA SER A 40 -9.13 -27.14 -0.24
C SER A 40 -8.49 -26.21 0.79
N ALA A 41 -7.76 -25.19 0.34
CA ALA A 41 -7.15 -24.19 1.22
C ALA A 41 -8.22 -23.29 1.84
N ALA A 42 -9.16 -22.79 1.04
CA ALA A 42 -10.29 -21.99 1.49
C ALA A 42 -11.17 -22.75 2.53
N ALA A 43 -11.40 -24.05 2.34
CA ALA A 43 -12.16 -24.86 3.28
C ALA A 43 -11.45 -24.93 4.65
N ARG A 44 -10.11 -25.09 4.65
CA ARG A 44 -9.31 -25.04 5.90
C ARG A 44 -9.40 -23.68 6.56
N ALA A 45 -9.24 -22.60 5.78
CA ALA A 45 -9.31 -21.22 6.29
C ALA A 45 -10.67 -20.91 6.93
N LEU A 46 -11.76 -21.45 6.38
CA LEU A 46 -13.12 -21.26 6.90
C LEU A 46 -13.57 -22.31 7.92
N GLY A 47 -12.71 -23.28 8.27
CA GLY A 47 -13.05 -24.33 9.23
C GLY A 47 -14.17 -25.28 8.76
N MET A 48 -14.29 -25.53 7.46
CA MET A 48 -15.32 -26.38 6.88
C MET A 48 -14.74 -27.47 5.96
N SER A 49 -15.59 -28.42 5.52
CA SER A 49 -15.15 -29.43 4.55
C SER A 49 -15.14 -28.88 3.13
N GLN A 50 -14.19 -29.34 2.28
CA GLN A 50 -14.09 -28.92 0.88
C GLN A 50 -15.41 -29.17 0.09
N PRO A 51 -16.14 -30.32 0.24
CA PRO A 51 -17.42 -30.50 -0.42
C PRO A 51 -18.49 -29.48 0.01
N THR A 52 -18.45 -29.04 1.26
CA THR A 52 -19.38 -28.00 1.77
C THR A 52 -19.07 -26.66 1.14
N LEU A 53 -17.78 -26.28 1.09
CA LEU A 53 -17.35 -25.03 0.45
C LEU A 53 -17.69 -25.03 -1.05
N GLY A 54 -17.38 -26.13 -1.76
CA GLY A 54 -17.71 -26.24 -3.18
C GLY A 54 -19.22 -26.08 -3.45
N ARG A 55 -20.07 -26.66 -2.61
CA ARG A 55 -21.54 -26.45 -2.71
C ARG A 55 -21.95 -25.00 -2.48
N GLN A 56 -21.30 -24.28 -1.58
CA GLN A 56 -21.59 -22.86 -1.35
C GLN A 56 -21.21 -22.00 -2.55
N VAL A 57 -20.05 -22.24 -3.17
CA VAL A 57 -19.64 -21.54 -4.38
C VAL A 57 -20.60 -21.84 -5.53
N SER A 58 -20.92 -23.12 -5.79
CA SER A 58 -21.85 -23.48 -6.86
C SER A 58 -23.28 -22.95 -6.61
N ALA A 59 -23.70 -22.84 -5.35
CA ALA A 59 -24.97 -22.22 -5.03
C ALA A 59 -24.97 -20.70 -5.32
N LEU A 60 -23.84 -20.00 -5.08
CA LEU A 60 -23.69 -18.59 -5.46
C LEU A 60 -23.78 -18.41 -6.99
N GLU A 61 -23.10 -19.26 -7.75
CA GLU A 61 -23.16 -19.26 -9.22
C GLU A 61 -24.61 -19.42 -9.71
N THR A 62 -25.36 -20.32 -9.08
CA THR A 62 -26.78 -20.55 -9.41
C THR A 62 -27.64 -19.33 -9.05
N GLU A 63 -27.44 -18.71 -7.89
CA GLU A 63 -28.19 -17.53 -7.44
C GLU A 63 -27.96 -16.30 -8.30
N LEU A 64 -26.71 -16.12 -8.74
CA LEU A 64 -26.30 -14.99 -9.59
C LEU A 64 -26.50 -15.26 -11.09
N GLY A 65 -26.69 -16.52 -11.49
CA GLY A 65 -26.87 -16.93 -12.87
C GLY A 65 -25.57 -16.82 -13.70
N VAL A 66 -24.40 -16.91 -13.06
CA VAL A 66 -23.07 -16.77 -13.69
C VAL A 66 -22.14 -17.87 -13.20
N VAL A 67 -21.16 -18.25 -14.01
CA VAL A 67 -20.05 -19.13 -13.63
C VAL A 67 -18.92 -18.25 -13.13
N LEU A 68 -18.39 -18.52 -11.94
CA LEU A 68 -17.35 -17.75 -11.29
C LEU A 68 -15.96 -18.35 -11.49
N PHE A 69 -15.90 -19.68 -11.57
CA PHE A 69 -14.65 -20.43 -11.75
C PHE A 69 -14.76 -21.40 -12.92
N GLU A 70 -13.65 -21.58 -13.60
CA GLU A 70 -13.45 -22.65 -14.59
C GLU A 70 -12.27 -23.54 -14.19
N ARG A 71 -12.29 -24.78 -14.66
CA ARG A 71 -11.20 -25.73 -14.42
C ARG A 71 -10.20 -25.66 -15.56
N VAL A 72 -8.96 -25.27 -15.23
CA VAL A 72 -7.86 -25.27 -16.19
C VAL A 72 -6.80 -26.25 -15.71
N GLY A 73 -6.66 -27.36 -16.42
CA GLY A 73 -5.81 -28.47 -15.99
C GLY A 73 -6.22 -29.04 -14.62
N SER A 74 -5.33 -28.99 -13.65
CA SER A 74 -5.60 -29.38 -12.26
C SER A 74 -5.99 -28.21 -11.36
N GLY A 75 -6.04 -26.98 -11.89
CA GLY A 75 -6.31 -25.73 -11.15
C GLY A 75 -7.73 -25.23 -11.30
N LEU A 76 -8.01 -24.15 -10.57
CA LEU A 76 -9.25 -23.40 -10.59
C LEU A 76 -8.89 -21.96 -10.96
N GLU A 77 -9.46 -21.44 -12.04
CA GLU A 77 -9.23 -20.07 -12.51
C GLU A 77 -10.53 -19.27 -12.51
N LEU A 78 -10.43 -17.96 -12.35
CA LEU A 78 -11.60 -17.07 -12.43
C LEU A 78 -12.05 -16.88 -13.87
N THR A 79 -13.35 -16.96 -14.10
CA THR A 79 -13.96 -16.51 -15.35
C THR A 79 -13.96 -14.98 -15.44
N PRO A 80 -14.23 -14.39 -16.63
CA PRO A 80 -14.44 -12.94 -16.76
C PRO A 80 -15.52 -12.41 -15.80
N SER A 81 -16.64 -13.14 -15.65
CA SER A 81 -17.69 -12.79 -14.68
C SER A 81 -17.21 -12.90 -13.23
N GLY A 82 -16.37 -13.90 -12.92
CA GLY A 82 -15.73 -14.04 -11.61
C GLY A 82 -14.83 -12.85 -11.29
N LEU A 83 -14.03 -12.39 -12.25
CA LEU A 83 -13.17 -11.21 -12.10
C LEU A 83 -13.98 -9.92 -11.86
N GLU A 84 -15.06 -9.72 -12.61
CA GLU A 84 -15.95 -8.55 -12.46
C GLU A 84 -16.62 -8.52 -11.08
N LEU A 85 -17.13 -9.66 -10.63
CA LEU A 85 -17.81 -9.76 -9.33
C LEU A 85 -16.85 -9.76 -8.14
N LEU A 86 -15.60 -10.16 -8.32
CA LEU A 86 -14.60 -10.23 -7.25
C LEU A 86 -14.45 -8.88 -6.53
N GLU A 87 -14.38 -7.77 -7.26
CA GLU A 87 -14.25 -6.43 -6.68
C GLU A 87 -15.45 -6.07 -5.77
N GLN A 88 -16.66 -6.45 -6.20
CA GLN A 88 -17.88 -6.20 -5.41
C GLN A 88 -17.89 -7.04 -4.14
N VAL A 89 -17.51 -8.32 -4.25
CA VAL A 89 -17.48 -9.24 -3.11
C VAL A 89 -16.35 -8.87 -2.14
N ARG A 90 -15.20 -8.41 -2.62
CA ARG A 90 -14.13 -7.82 -1.79
C ARG A 90 -14.62 -6.61 -0.99
N SER A 91 -15.34 -5.71 -1.63
CA SER A 91 -15.95 -4.56 -0.96
C SER A 91 -16.91 -4.97 0.15
N MET A 92 -17.70 -6.02 -0.07
CA MET A 92 -18.58 -6.60 0.95
C MET A 92 -17.79 -7.23 2.10
N GLY A 93 -16.72 -8.01 1.79
CA GLY A 93 -15.82 -8.60 2.78
C GLY A 93 -15.15 -7.53 3.66
N ALA A 94 -14.68 -6.46 3.05
CA ALA A 94 -14.13 -5.32 3.76
C ALA A 94 -15.19 -4.64 4.67
N ALA A 95 -16.43 -4.51 4.22
CA ALA A 95 -17.51 -3.97 5.03
C ALA A 95 -17.86 -4.88 6.23
N ALA A 96 -17.88 -6.20 6.02
CA ALA A 96 -18.10 -7.18 7.10
C ALA A 96 -16.95 -7.17 8.12
N ASN A 97 -15.70 -7.04 7.66
CA ASN A 97 -14.54 -6.89 8.54
C ASN A 97 -14.63 -5.60 9.36
N ARG A 98 -15.03 -4.48 8.75
CA ARG A 98 -15.27 -3.22 9.48
C ARG A 98 -16.34 -3.36 10.57
N LEU A 99 -17.43 -4.03 10.27
CA LEU A 99 -18.47 -4.31 11.27
C LEU A 99 -17.89 -5.08 12.46
N SER A 100 -17.09 -6.13 12.20
CA SER A 100 -16.42 -6.91 13.24
C SER A 100 -15.42 -6.06 14.02
N LEU A 101 -14.65 -5.20 13.35
CA LEU A 101 -13.70 -4.26 13.98
C LEU A 101 -14.41 -3.19 14.80
N ALA A 102 -15.51 -2.61 14.30
CA ALA A 102 -16.32 -1.65 15.05
C ALA A 102 -16.94 -2.30 16.30
N ALA A 103 -17.39 -3.54 16.21
CA ALA A 103 -17.89 -4.31 17.33
C ALA A 103 -16.78 -4.65 18.35
N SER A 104 -15.57 -4.98 17.88
CA SER A 104 -14.39 -5.27 18.71
C SER A 104 -13.68 -4.02 19.21
N GLY A 105 -13.86 -2.88 18.58
CA GLY A 105 -13.30 -1.59 18.99
C GLY A 105 -13.81 -1.08 20.35
N GLN A 106 -14.83 -1.70 20.89
CA GLN A 106 -15.26 -1.55 22.28
C GLN A 106 -14.42 -2.40 23.27
N SER A 107 -13.55 -3.27 22.78
CA SER A 107 -12.61 -4.02 23.62
C SER A 107 -11.51 -3.08 24.10
N LEU A 108 -11.37 -2.95 25.41
CA LEU A 108 -10.31 -2.19 26.09
C LEU A 108 -8.90 -2.81 25.91
N GLU A 109 -8.81 -3.95 25.25
CA GLU A 109 -7.55 -4.69 25.10
C GLU A 109 -6.71 -4.17 23.93
N LEU A 110 -5.45 -3.80 24.28
CA LEU A 110 -4.40 -3.39 23.34
C LEU A 110 -3.69 -4.63 22.76
N GLN A 111 -4.44 -5.49 22.06
CA GLN A 111 -3.90 -6.68 21.42
C GLN A 111 -4.54 -6.93 20.04
N GLY A 112 -3.85 -7.72 19.20
CA GLY A 112 -4.30 -8.11 17.85
C GLY A 112 -3.46 -7.50 16.75
N ASN A 113 -3.88 -7.72 15.50
CA ASN A 113 -3.12 -7.32 14.31
C ASN A 113 -3.37 -5.86 13.95
N VAL A 114 -2.32 -5.19 13.46
CA VAL A 114 -2.36 -3.90 12.78
C VAL A 114 -1.54 -4.02 11.50
N CYS A 115 -2.18 -3.80 10.37
CA CYS A 115 -1.54 -3.78 9.06
C CYS A 115 -1.10 -2.37 8.68
N ILE A 116 0.18 -2.19 8.36
CA ILE A 116 0.79 -0.93 7.94
C ILE A 116 1.26 -1.07 6.49
N SER A 117 0.74 -0.24 5.59
CA SER A 117 1.21 -0.17 4.21
C SER A 117 2.10 1.06 4.02
N ALA A 118 3.25 0.88 3.38
CA ALA A 118 4.20 1.95 3.11
C ALA A 118 4.94 1.70 1.79
N SER A 119 5.54 2.75 1.19
CA SER A 119 6.46 2.54 0.08
C SER A 119 7.63 1.67 0.52
N GLU A 120 8.28 0.98 -0.44
CA GLU A 120 9.43 0.12 -0.14
C GLU A 120 10.53 0.85 0.66
N VAL A 121 10.79 2.12 0.32
CA VAL A 121 11.79 2.95 1.02
C VAL A 121 11.38 3.18 2.48
N HIS A 122 10.15 3.62 2.73
CA HIS A 122 9.68 3.85 4.09
C HIS A 122 9.64 2.56 4.90
N ALA A 123 9.22 1.46 4.28
CA ALA A 123 9.16 0.15 4.91
C ALA A 123 10.54 -0.39 5.30
N ALA A 124 11.57 -0.14 4.47
CA ALA A 124 12.91 -0.64 4.68
C ALA A 124 13.76 0.21 5.62
N PHE A 125 13.60 1.54 5.58
CA PHE A 125 14.51 2.45 6.28
C PHE A 125 13.87 3.18 7.47
N TRP A 126 12.62 3.60 7.38
CA TRP A 126 11.98 4.39 8.43
C TRP A 126 11.19 3.57 9.44
N LEU A 127 10.48 2.53 8.98
CA LEU A 127 9.60 1.75 9.87
C LEU A 127 10.31 0.77 10.81
N PRO A 128 11.44 0.14 10.48
CA PRO A 128 12.04 -0.86 11.36
C PRO A 128 12.36 -0.34 12.78
N PRO A 129 13.00 0.82 12.99
CA PRO A 129 13.24 1.35 14.33
C PRO A 129 11.94 1.67 15.08
N ILE A 130 10.93 2.20 14.38
CA ILE A 130 9.62 2.51 14.97
C ILE A 130 8.89 1.22 15.40
N ILE A 131 8.92 0.19 14.55
CA ILE A 131 8.33 -1.12 14.86
C ILE A 131 9.07 -1.76 16.05
N ALA A 132 10.40 -1.63 16.13
CA ALA A 132 11.16 -2.13 17.27
C ALA A 132 10.71 -1.46 18.58
N LYS A 133 10.53 -0.13 18.58
CA LYS A 133 9.99 0.63 19.72
C LYS A 133 8.57 0.18 20.07
N LEU A 134 7.69 0.05 19.05
CA LEU A 134 6.32 -0.42 19.24
C LEU A 134 6.27 -1.81 19.90
N ARG A 135 7.11 -2.75 19.44
CA ARG A 135 7.18 -4.11 19.96
C ARG A 135 7.63 -4.16 21.42
N GLN A 136 8.48 -3.21 21.86
CA GLN A 136 8.85 -3.07 23.27
C GLN A 136 7.70 -2.51 24.11
N LEU A 137 6.99 -1.50 23.61
CA LEU A 137 5.91 -0.83 24.33
C LEU A 137 4.63 -1.68 24.38
N GLN A 138 4.33 -2.40 23.29
CA GLN A 138 3.07 -3.14 23.11
C GLN A 138 3.33 -4.53 22.50
N PRO A 139 3.89 -5.47 23.25
CA PRO A 139 4.29 -6.78 22.73
C PRO A 139 3.12 -7.65 22.22
N LYS A 140 1.89 -7.33 22.62
CA LYS A 140 0.67 -8.05 22.19
C LYS A 140 0.07 -7.52 20.87
N ILE A 141 0.58 -6.41 20.33
CA ILE A 141 0.21 -5.94 19.00
C ILE A 141 1.10 -6.64 17.97
N HIS A 142 0.48 -7.35 17.04
CA HIS A 142 1.14 -7.96 15.90
C HIS A 142 1.11 -6.99 14.73
N ILE A 143 2.26 -6.75 14.11
CA ILE A 143 2.38 -5.86 12.96
C ILE A 143 2.52 -6.68 11.69
N GLU A 144 1.65 -6.40 10.73
CA GLU A 144 1.78 -6.81 9.34
C GLU A 144 2.27 -5.60 8.54
N LEU A 145 3.38 -5.77 7.80
CA LEU A 145 3.97 -4.71 7.00
C LEU A 145 3.85 -5.04 5.52
N VAL A 146 3.11 -4.22 4.79
CA VAL A 146 2.95 -4.31 3.34
C VAL A 146 3.80 -3.23 2.67
N ALA A 147 4.93 -3.66 2.09
CA ALA A 147 5.83 -2.77 1.35
C ALA A 147 5.40 -2.70 -0.11
N THR A 148 4.83 -1.57 -0.54
CA THR A 148 4.34 -1.38 -1.90
C THR A 148 4.32 0.09 -2.28
N SER A 149 4.73 0.38 -3.52
CA SER A 149 4.65 1.71 -4.11
C SER A 149 3.38 1.92 -4.95
N GLN A 150 2.53 0.90 -5.07
CA GLN A 150 1.30 0.99 -5.87
C GLN A 150 0.18 1.74 -5.14
N VAL A 151 -0.48 2.64 -5.87
CA VAL A 151 -1.58 3.47 -5.35
C VAL A 151 -2.87 2.65 -5.10
N SER A 152 -3.01 1.51 -5.77
CA SER A 152 -4.20 0.65 -5.74
C SER A 152 -4.54 0.08 -4.35
N ASP A 153 -3.55 -0.08 -3.48
CA ASP A 153 -3.72 -0.75 -2.18
C ASP A 153 -4.53 0.08 -1.16
N LEU A 154 -4.53 1.40 -1.28
CA LEU A 154 -5.39 2.27 -0.45
C LEU A 154 -6.88 2.14 -0.82
N GLN A 155 -7.17 1.91 -2.10
CA GLN A 155 -8.55 1.73 -2.56
C GLN A 155 -9.11 0.37 -2.14
N ARG A 156 -8.25 -0.63 -1.97
CA ARG A 156 -8.64 -2.00 -1.61
C ARG A 156 -8.76 -2.26 -0.12
N ARG A 157 -8.47 -1.26 0.76
CA ARG A 157 -8.52 -1.39 2.23
C ARG A 157 -7.64 -2.52 2.78
N GLU A 158 -6.50 -2.74 2.16
CA GLU A 158 -5.58 -3.81 2.52
C GLU A 158 -4.74 -3.48 3.75
N ALA A 159 -4.81 -2.24 4.27
CA ALA A 159 -4.09 -1.82 5.47
C ALA A 159 -4.94 -0.97 6.42
N ASP A 160 -4.65 -1.06 7.72
CA ASP A 160 -5.27 -0.24 8.75
C ASP A 160 -4.68 1.19 8.76
N ILE A 161 -3.38 1.28 8.48
CA ILE A 161 -2.62 2.55 8.42
C ILE A 161 -1.77 2.55 7.15
N ALA A 162 -1.68 3.68 6.47
CA ALA A 162 -0.81 3.81 5.30
C ALA A 162 0.06 5.07 5.35
N ILE A 163 1.32 4.94 4.91
CA ILE A 163 2.27 6.04 4.70
C ILE A 163 2.39 6.28 3.20
N ARG A 164 2.15 7.53 2.76
CA ARG A 164 2.12 7.88 1.33
C ARG A 164 2.80 9.22 1.06
N ASN A 165 3.33 9.35 -0.17
CA ASN A 165 4.02 10.55 -0.66
C ASN A 165 3.08 11.54 -1.38
N PHE A 166 1.77 11.36 -1.22
CA PHE A 166 0.76 12.22 -1.79
C PHE A 166 -0.43 12.34 -0.85
N ARG A 167 -1.19 13.43 -0.98
CA ARG A 167 -2.43 13.62 -0.21
C ARG A 167 -3.51 12.68 -0.71
N PRO A 168 -4.09 11.81 0.13
CA PRO A 168 -5.23 11.01 -0.25
C PRO A 168 -6.47 11.90 -0.47
N THR A 169 -7.30 11.50 -1.42
CA THR A 169 -8.50 12.25 -1.81
C THR A 169 -9.80 11.59 -1.37
N GLN A 170 -9.73 10.39 -0.82
CA GLN A 170 -10.89 9.62 -0.41
C GLN A 170 -11.52 10.22 0.87
N PRO A 171 -12.84 10.51 0.87
CA PRO A 171 -13.51 11.20 1.98
C PRO A 171 -13.63 10.37 3.26
N GLU A 172 -13.52 9.04 3.16
CA GLU A 172 -13.54 8.11 4.29
C GLU A 172 -12.21 8.00 5.03
N LEU A 173 -11.13 8.56 4.48
CA LEU A 173 -9.82 8.54 5.11
C LEU A 173 -9.61 9.74 6.04
N ILE A 174 -8.98 9.47 7.18
CA ILE A 174 -8.32 10.47 8.00
C ILE A 174 -6.89 10.56 7.51
N ALA A 175 -6.45 11.74 7.10
CA ALA A 175 -5.11 11.98 6.61
C ALA A 175 -4.44 13.09 7.41
N LYS A 176 -3.26 12.80 7.96
CA LYS A 176 -2.39 13.78 8.61
C LYS A 176 -1.14 13.97 7.76
N LYS A 177 -0.84 15.21 7.38
CA LYS A 177 0.46 15.55 6.80
C LYS A 177 1.48 15.53 7.93
N ILE A 178 2.53 14.73 7.77
CA ILE A 178 3.61 14.60 8.75
C ILE A 178 4.63 15.69 8.49
N LYS A 179 5.27 15.65 7.31
CA LYS A 179 6.31 16.60 6.91
C LYS A 179 6.42 16.67 5.38
N ASP A 180 7.19 17.61 4.89
CA ASP A 180 7.77 17.52 3.56
C ASP A 180 9.16 16.89 3.68
N SER A 181 9.44 15.90 2.85
CA SER A 181 10.74 15.26 2.72
C SER A 181 11.37 15.65 1.40
N THR A 182 12.68 15.54 1.29
CA THR A 182 13.44 15.88 0.09
C THR A 182 14.25 14.68 -0.37
N ALA A 183 14.12 14.30 -1.63
CA ALA A 183 15.03 13.38 -2.28
C ALA A 183 16.10 14.17 -3.05
N ARG A 184 17.27 13.56 -3.18
CA ARG A 184 18.43 14.09 -3.87
C ARG A 184 18.94 13.10 -4.90
N LEU A 185 19.79 13.59 -5.78
CA LEU A 185 20.52 12.77 -6.73
C LEU A 185 21.79 12.23 -6.08
N TYR A 186 22.03 10.93 -6.25
CA TYR A 186 23.21 10.24 -5.72
C TYR A 186 23.87 9.38 -6.79
N ALA A 187 25.18 9.27 -6.68
CA ALA A 187 25.99 8.35 -7.49
C ALA A 187 27.25 7.96 -6.72
N THR A 188 27.91 6.89 -7.14
CA THR A 188 29.20 6.53 -6.56
C THR A 188 30.29 7.50 -7.02
N PRO A 189 31.33 7.77 -6.20
CA PRO A 189 32.48 8.58 -6.62
C PRO A 189 33.15 8.05 -7.89
N ALA A 190 33.22 6.73 -8.06
CA ALA A 190 33.79 6.08 -9.22
C ALA A 190 33.02 6.42 -10.51
N TYR A 191 31.67 6.37 -10.45
CA TYR A 191 30.83 6.74 -11.58
C TYR A 191 31.03 8.24 -11.95
N LEU A 192 31.03 9.15 -10.97
CA LEU A 192 31.24 10.56 -11.21
C LEU A 192 32.62 10.85 -11.82
N GLN A 193 33.66 10.13 -11.41
CA GLN A 193 34.98 10.24 -12.04
C GLN A 193 34.98 9.82 -13.51
N SER A 194 34.18 8.83 -13.88
CA SER A 194 34.09 8.32 -15.25
C SER A 194 33.43 9.31 -16.23
N ILE A 195 32.45 10.10 -15.74
CA ILE A 195 31.77 11.12 -16.58
C ILE A 195 32.42 12.50 -16.54
N GLY A 196 33.43 12.71 -15.70
CA GLY A 196 34.13 13.98 -15.55
C GLY A 196 33.56 14.89 -14.45
N PRO A 197 34.09 16.13 -14.35
CA PRO A 197 33.65 17.05 -13.29
C PRO A 197 32.19 17.44 -13.44
N VAL A 198 31.42 17.29 -12.35
CA VAL A 198 29.99 17.64 -12.27
C VAL A 198 29.83 18.84 -11.33
N ASN A 199 29.64 20.04 -11.87
CA ASN A 199 29.46 21.28 -11.13
C ASN A 199 28.10 21.95 -11.41
N THR A 200 27.55 21.71 -12.60
CA THR A 200 26.30 22.30 -13.11
C THR A 200 25.37 21.21 -13.64
N ALA A 201 24.11 21.55 -13.86
CA ALA A 201 23.13 20.66 -14.49
C ALA A 201 23.55 20.28 -15.94
N GLU A 202 24.24 21.18 -16.62
CA GLU A 202 24.71 20.96 -18.00
C GLU A 202 25.74 19.82 -18.09
N ASP A 203 26.56 19.63 -17.05
CA ASP A 203 27.54 18.56 -16.99
C ASP A 203 26.91 17.15 -16.96
N LEU A 204 25.60 17.07 -16.70
CA LEU A 204 24.85 15.83 -16.64
C LEU A 204 24.15 15.45 -17.95
N ARG A 205 24.29 16.22 -19.04
CA ARG A 205 23.63 15.94 -20.33
C ARG A 205 23.95 14.55 -20.92
N SER A 206 25.16 14.07 -20.66
CA SER A 206 25.61 12.74 -21.11
C SER A 206 25.64 11.67 -20.00
N ALA A 207 25.13 12.01 -18.83
CA ALA A 207 25.11 11.07 -17.71
C ALA A 207 23.99 10.06 -17.84
N ASP A 208 24.23 8.85 -17.35
CA ASP A 208 23.21 7.80 -17.21
C ASP A 208 22.47 7.98 -15.90
N PHE A 209 21.14 7.92 -15.99
CA PHE A 209 20.22 7.91 -14.85
C PHE A 209 19.51 6.56 -14.77
N ILE A 210 19.18 6.13 -13.58
CA ILE A 210 18.36 4.95 -13.37
C ILE A 210 16.93 5.42 -13.15
N SER A 211 15.99 5.06 -14.06
CA SER A 211 14.58 5.41 -13.92
C SER A 211 13.89 4.55 -12.86
N ILE A 212 12.97 5.17 -12.13
CA ILE A 212 12.09 4.51 -11.16
C ILE A 212 10.65 4.39 -11.67
N ASP A 213 10.34 4.95 -12.81
CA ASP A 213 9.00 4.95 -13.39
C ASP A 213 9.04 4.80 -14.91
N SER A 214 8.04 4.08 -15.44
CA SER A 214 7.84 3.89 -16.87
C SER A 214 7.08 5.05 -17.53
N THR A 215 6.55 6.00 -16.76
CA THR A 215 5.69 7.09 -17.24
C THR A 215 6.47 8.33 -17.67
N GLY A 216 7.77 8.40 -17.31
CA GLY A 216 8.64 9.56 -17.58
C GLY A 216 8.44 10.74 -16.62
N MET A 217 7.77 10.52 -15.49
CA MET A 217 7.58 11.57 -14.48
C MET A 217 8.90 12.01 -13.86
N LEU A 218 9.84 11.08 -13.65
CA LEU A 218 11.17 11.43 -13.15
C LEU A 218 11.92 12.33 -14.13
N LEU A 219 11.98 11.95 -15.42
CA LEU A 219 12.58 12.75 -16.49
C LEU A 219 11.99 14.16 -16.52
N LYS A 220 10.66 14.26 -16.52
CA LYS A 220 9.95 15.55 -16.50
C LYS A 220 10.31 16.37 -15.26
N GLY A 221 10.26 15.75 -14.08
CA GLY A 221 10.56 16.42 -12.82
C GLY A 221 12.01 16.93 -12.72
N LEU A 222 12.96 16.22 -13.30
CA LEU A 222 14.36 16.65 -13.35
C LEU A 222 14.56 17.81 -14.32
N ASN A 223 13.93 17.77 -15.51
CA ASN A 223 14.01 18.85 -16.49
C ASN A 223 13.32 20.13 -16.00
N GLU A 224 12.22 20.04 -15.26
CA GLU A 224 11.57 21.19 -14.59
C GLU A 224 12.49 21.86 -13.56
N ARG A 225 13.54 21.17 -13.10
CA ARG A 225 14.58 21.67 -12.17
C ARG A 225 15.86 22.09 -12.87
N GLY A 226 15.82 22.20 -14.19
CA GLY A 226 16.90 22.74 -15.00
C GLY A 226 17.94 21.73 -15.49
N LEU A 227 17.67 20.42 -15.35
CA LEU A 227 18.43 19.43 -16.09
C LEU A 227 17.95 19.45 -17.56
N ASP A 228 18.86 19.22 -18.48
CA ASP A 228 18.58 19.14 -19.91
C ASP A 228 18.95 17.73 -20.38
N ILE A 229 18.12 16.75 -19.96
CA ILE A 229 18.30 15.32 -20.20
C ILE A 229 17.15 14.75 -21.01
N GLU A 230 17.42 13.67 -21.72
CA GLU A 230 16.48 13.02 -22.62
C GLU A 230 16.20 11.57 -22.17
N LYS A 231 15.32 10.88 -22.88
CA LYS A 231 14.98 9.49 -22.57
C LYS A 231 16.20 8.56 -22.68
N ASP A 232 17.10 8.84 -23.57
CA ASP A 232 18.33 8.06 -23.80
C ASP A 232 19.30 8.13 -22.60
N ASN A 233 19.15 9.13 -21.72
CA ASN A 233 19.87 9.18 -20.46
C ASN A 233 19.39 8.16 -19.42
N PHE A 234 18.35 7.37 -19.72
CA PHE A 234 17.80 6.38 -18.81
C PHE A 234 17.95 4.95 -19.39
N PRO A 235 19.17 4.40 -19.46
CA PRO A 235 19.41 3.05 -20.00
C PRO A 235 18.83 1.95 -19.11
N ILE A 236 18.53 2.26 -17.86
CA ILE A 236 17.98 1.30 -16.88
C ILE A 236 16.67 1.85 -16.32
N LEU A 237 15.61 1.01 -16.38
CA LEU A 237 14.34 1.22 -15.72
C LEU A 237 14.17 0.17 -14.63
N CYS A 238 13.94 0.61 -13.39
CA CYS A 238 13.66 -0.28 -12.26
C CYS A 238 12.62 0.33 -11.32
N GLU A 239 11.39 -0.20 -11.34
CA GLU A 239 10.27 0.31 -10.53
C GLU A 239 10.38 -0.05 -9.04
N SER A 240 11.23 -1.02 -8.65
CA SER A 240 11.56 -1.29 -7.25
C SER A 240 12.61 -0.31 -6.75
N TYR A 241 12.25 0.53 -5.81
CA TYR A 241 13.15 1.52 -5.21
C TYR A 241 14.35 0.90 -4.49
N LEU A 242 14.18 -0.29 -3.91
CA LEU A 242 15.28 -0.97 -3.23
C LEU A 242 16.30 -1.52 -4.22
N VAL A 243 15.83 -2.10 -5.33
CA VAL A 243 16.73 -2.56 -6.41
C VAL A 243 17.39 -1.36 -7.09
N HIS A 244 16.63 -0.30 -7.39
CA HIS A 244 17.14 0.97 -7.90
C HIS A 244 18.33 1.47 -7.04
N TRP A 245 18.17 1.48 -5.71
CA TRP A 245 19.24 1.94 -4.82
C TRP A 245 20.48 1.05 -4.85
N GLN A 246 20.31 -0.28 -4.99
CA GLN A 246 21.46 -1.16 -5.18
C GLN A 246 22.20 -0.89 -6.51
N LEU A 247 21.47 -0.67 -7.61
CA LEU A 247 22.07 -0.34 -8.90
C LEU A 247 22.87 0.98 -8.83
N VAL A 248 22.38 1.97 -8.09
CA VAL A 248 23.14 3.22 -7.84
C VAL A 248 24.44 2.93 -7.08
N LYS A 249 24.39 2.10 -6.04
CA LYS A 249 25.58 1.73 -5.24
C LYS A 249 26.61 0.90 -6.02
N GLU A 250 26.16 0.17 -7.03
CA GLU A 250 27.06 -0.55 -7.96
C GLU A 250 27.65 0.38 -9.03
N GLY A 251 27.31 1.70 -9.02
CA GLY A 251 27.88 2.68 -9.93
C GLY A 251 27.34 2.63 -11.36
N LEU A 252 26.12 2.13 -11.55
CA LEU A 252 25.51 2.00 -12.88
C LEU A 252 24.86 3.30 -13.38
N GLY A 253 24.88 4.37 -12.59
CA GLY A 253 24.31 5.66 -12.96
C GLY A 253 23.91 6.49 -11.75
N ILE A 254 23.23 7.61 -12.04
CA ILE A 254 22.67 8.53 -11.06
C ILE A 254 21.26 8.07 -10.70
N GLY A 255 20.97 8.01 -9.41
CA GLY A 255 19.61 7.70 -8.92
C GLY A 255 19.15 8.71 -7.89
N ILE A 256 17.90 8.49 -7.41
CA ILE A 256 17.26 9.34 -6.41
C ILE A 256 17.02 8.56 -5.11
N MET A 257 17.22 9.24 -3.97
CA MET A 257 16.91 8.71 -2.64
C MET A 257 16.55 9.86 -1.70
N PRO A 258 15.67 9.68 -0.70
CA PRO A 258 15.53 10.65 0.38
C PRO A 258 16.87 10.99 1.02
N GLU A 259 17.06 12.28 1.35
CA GLU A 259 18.36 12.78 1.78
C GLU A 259 18.86 12.18 3.09
N ASP A 260 17.96 11.88 4.02
CA ASP A 260 18.24 11.20 5.28
C ASP A 260 18.81 9.78 5.09
N ILE A 261 18.46 9.10 3.99
CA ILE A 261 18.96 7.76 3.67
C ILE A 261 20.21 7.83 2.80
N GLY A 262 20.18 8.72 1.80
CA GLY A 262 21.29 8.81 0.85
C GLY A 262 22.57 9.40 1.45
N ASP A 263 22.45 10.32 2.40
CA ASP A 263 23.59 10.91 3.09
C ASP A 263 24.27 9.95 4.08
N ASP A 264 23.49 9.03 4.64
CA ASP A 264 24.00 7.99 5.54
C ASP A 264 24.66 6.82 4.80
N GLU A 265 24.57 6.77 3.46
CA GLU A 265 25.15 5.68 2.66
C GLU A 265 26.59 6.04 2.21
N PRO A 266 27.63 5.38 2.77
CA PRO A 266 29.02 5.74 2.48
C PRO A 266 29.49 5.42 1.06
N ALA A 267 28.75 4.59 0.32
CA ALA A 267 29.13 4.20 -1.06
C ALA A 267 28.82 5.27 -2.09
N VAL A 268 28.03 6.28 -1.76
CA VAL A 268 27.56 7.32 -2.69
C VAL A 268 27.81 8.72 -2.18
N VAL A 269 27.71 9.69 -3.06
CA VAL A 269 27.76 11.13 -2.74
C VAL A 269 26.63 11.86 -3.45
N ARG A 270 26.21 13.00 -2.90
CA ARG A 270 25.23 13.88 -3.56
C ARG A 270 25.76 14.39 -4.88
N VAL A 271 24.94 14.30 -5.92
CA VAL A 271 25.20 14.91 -7.23
C VAL A 271 24.59 16.31 -7.24
N LEU A 272 25.36 17.31 -7.65
CA LEU A 272 24.98 18.73 -7.64
C LEU A 272 24.64 19.31 -6.24
N GLY A 273 24.97 18.62 -5.17
CA GLY A 273 24.70 19.09 -3.80
C GLY A 273 23.21 19.40 -3.58
N ASP A 274 22.88 20.64 -3.17
CA ASP A 274 21.51 21.06 -2.85
C ASP A 274 20.75 21.70 -4.02
N LYS A 275 21.34 21.71 -5.24
CA LYS A 275 20.81 22.46 -6.38
C LYS A 275 19.55 21.84 -7.00
N VAL A 276 19.32 20.53 -6.83
CA VAL A 276 18.20 19.80 -7.46
C VAL A 276 17.37 19.07 -6.39
N PRO A 277 16.62 19.78 -5.54
CA PRO A 277 15.76 19.15 -4.54
C PRO A 277 14.49 18.61 -5.19
N LEU A 278 14.13 17.35 -4.87
CA LEU A 278 12.86 16.75 -5.23
C LEU A 278 12.00 16.61 -3.95
N THR A 279 11.26 17.66 -3.64
CA THR A 279 10.44 17.71 -2.43
C THR A 279 9.11 16.98 -2.63
N PHE A 280 8.71 16.20 -1.66
CA PHE A 280 7.45 15.46 -1.65
C PHE A 280 6.86 15.40 -0.23
N PRO A 281 5.52 15.43 -0.09
CA PRO A 281 4.87 15.37 1.22
C PRO A 281 4.80 13.95 1.75
N ILE A 282 4.93 13.77 3.06
CA ILE A 282 4.64 12.53 3.76
C ILE A 282 3.29 12.65 4.45
N TRP A 283 2.40 11.72 4.14
CA TRP A 283 1.07 11.62 4.72
C TRP A 283 0.89 10.29 5.44
N LEU A 284 0.37 10.36 6.65
CA LEU A 284 -0.13 9.20 7.38
C LEU A 284 -1.64 9.15 7.27
N THR A 285 -2.18 7.99 6.93
CA THR A 285 -3.61 7.82 6.67
C THR A 285 -4.16 6.60 7.35
N THR A 286 -5.41 6.68 7.77
CA THR A 286 -6.18 5.55 8.30
C THR A 286 -7.66 5.72 7.94
N HIS A 287 -8.41 4.64 7.93
CA HIS A 287 -9.85 4.73 7.79
C HIS A 287 -10.49 5.37 9.02
N ARG A 288 -11.47 6.26 8.82
CA ARG A 288 -12.19 6.94 9.91
C ARG A 288 -12.80 5.94 10.90
N GLU A 289 -13.31 4.83 10.41
CA GLU A 289 -13.89 3.76 11.23
C GLU A 289 -12.82 3.05 12.08
N LEU A 290 -11.63 2.81 11.50
CA LEU A 290 -10.52 2.14 12.16
C LEU A 290 -9.81 3.03 13.19
N HIS A 291 -9.84 4.35 12.99
CA HIS A 291 -9.29 5.31 13.95
C HIS A 291 -10.01 5.28 15.32
N THR A 292 -11.21 4.71 15.40
CA THR A 292 -11.90 4.43 16.67
C THR A 292 -11.32 3.23 17.42
N SER A 293 -10.61 2.33 16.74
CA SER A 293 -9.92 1.20 17.36
C SER A 293 -8.73 1.68 18.18
N ARG A 294 -8.72 1.37 19.47
CA ARG A 294 -7.69 1.84 20.40
C ARG A 294 -6.28 1.38 20.01
N ARG A 295 -6.13 0.15 19.50
CA ARG A 295 -4.83 -0.36 19.04
C ARG A 295 -4.34 0.37 17.77
N VAL A 296 -5.23 0.58 16.78
CA VAL A 296 -4.88 1.28 15.53
C VAL A 296 -4.51 2.73 15.84
N ARG A 297 -5.28 3.39 16.69
CA ARG A 297 -5.00 4.77 17.13
C ARG A 297 -3.65 4.89 17.83
N LEU A 298 -3.33 3.96 18.75
CA LEU A 298 -2.04 3.94 19.43
C LEU A 298 -0.87 3.81 18.46
N VAL A 299 -0.98 2.87 17.49
CA VAL A 299 0.06 2.70 16.45
C VAL A 299 0.14 3.94 15.56
N PHE A 300 -1.00 4.53 15.19
CA PHE A 300 -1.06 5.75 14.41
C PHE A 300 -0.39 6.92 15.13
N ASP A 301 -0.72 7.15 16.41
CA ASP A 301 -0.16 8.23 17.21
C ASP A 301 1.36 8.06 17.41
N LEU A 302 1.85 6.83 17.63
CA LEU A 302 3.28 6.53 17.69
C LEU A 302 3.98 6.81 16.35
N LEU A 303 3.39 6.39 15.23
CA LEU A 303 3.95 6.68 13.90
C LEU A 303 4.03 8.17 13.63
N VAL A 304 3.03 8.95 14.07
CA VAL A 304 3.06 10.41 13.99
C VAL A 304 4.25 10.97 14.75
N GLU A 305 4.38 10.62 16.04
CA GLU A 305 5.45 11.10 16.91
C GLU A 305 6.84 10.82 16.34
N GLU A 306 7.07 9.58 15.93
CA GLU A 306 8.38 9.14 15.44
C GLU A 306 8.74 9.74 14.07
N LEU A 307 7.76 9.83 13.15
CA LEU A 307 8.01 10.38 11.81
C LEU A 307 8.10 11.92 11.79
N GLU A 308 7.47 12.63 12.74
CA GLU A 308 7.64 14.08 12.91
C GLU A 308 8.99 14.42 13.55
N GLY A 309 9.56 13.49 14.34
CA GLY A 309 10.84 13.67 15.03
C GLY A 309 12.08 13.33 14.19
N GLN A 310 11.90 12.66 13.05
CA GLN A 310 12.95 12.42 12.07
C GLN A 310 13.10 13.61 11.12
#